data_34694a0c3ee897de7ffbae2bf24b1c59
#
_entry.id   34694a0c3ee897de7ffbae2bf24b1c59
#
_cell.length_a   1.000
_cell.length_b   1.000
_cell.length_c   1.000
_cell.angle_alpha   90.00
_cell.angle_beta   90.00
_cell.angle_gamma   90.00
#
_symmetry.space_group_name_H-M   'P 1'
#
loop_
_entity.id
_entity.type
_entity.pdbx_description
1 polymer ?
#
loop_
_entity_poly.entity_id
_entity_poly.type
_entity_poly.pdbx_seq_one_letter_code
_entity_poly.pdbx_strand_id
1 'polypeptide(L)'
;KFMARTERTGIKNREAVSEMPEWMKEKACPHKKKYMAGKRIMPKNINGKEKLTYLIDETFLAYNSARLKEACQLFTDRMLAPDVTIGMTVSGALTPAGLGCSSIIPLIKAGFVDWIVSTGANLYHDMHFALNYPVHSGSFKFDDTDLRDNDLVRIYDVVIPYSDGLMATDELLRELLIKPEFQKEMGTAELHYLIGKYCAEWERKHKLKDVSVLAAAYRAGVPCYTSSPGDSTIGMNFAGVELRGNKLRVNPSIDVNETTAFVLGAKRSGGRSGVVLWGGGSPKNFMLQTEPQIQEVLRIKEVGQDFFIQVTDARPDTGGLSGATPSEAVSWGKVDPTKLPDAVVCYTDTTIAMPLLTHYALAKHKPRKLKRLYDQRGKLLKALTKEYFTHNKVKMIDGSEPVLD
;
A
#
# COMPACT_ATOMS: atom_id res chain seq x y z
N LYS A 1 -28.51 -14.34 51.42
CA LYS A 1 -27.43 -15.18 51.95
C LYS A 1 -27.48 -16.51 51.22
N PHE A 2 -26.76 -16.63 50.14
CA PHE A 2 -26.25 -17.90 49.60
C PHE A 2 -24.93 -17.57 48.91
N MET A 3 -23.85 -17.75 49.63
CA MET A 3 -22.51 -17.86 49.04
C MET A 3 -22.38 -19.32 48.61
N ALA A 4 -22.32 -19.55 47.31
CA ALA A 4 -21.82 -20.80 46.76
C ALA A 4 -20.37 -20.60 46.35
N ARG A 5 -19.48 -21.18 47.11
CA ARG A 5 -18.08 -21.43 46.74
C ARG A 5 -18.08 -22.33 45.49
N THR A 6 -17.71 -21.80 44.35
CA THR A 6 -17.28 -22.63 43.23
C THR A 6 -15.84 -23.08 43.51
N GLU A 7 -15.71 -24.28 44.06
CA GLU A 7 -14.46 -25.01 44.03
C GLU A 7 -14.05 -25.22 42.57
N ARG A 8 -12.92 -24.64 42.20
CA ARG A 8 -12.25 -24.98 40.95
C ARG A 8 -11.73 -26.40 41.07
N THR A 9 -12.49 -27.36 40.52
CA THR A 9 -12.00 -28.72 40.32
C THR A 9 -10.83 -28.63 39.32
N GLY A 10 -9.61 -28.56 39.85
CA GLY A 10 -8.42 -28.83 39.08
C GLY A 10 -8.48 -30.26 38.61
N ILE A 11 -8.86 -30.50 37.37
CA ILE A 11 -8.66 -31.79 36.71
C ILE A 11 -7.16 -32.05 36.78
N LYS A 12 -6.77 -32.97 37.68
CA LYS A 12 -5.39 -33.42 37.77
C LYS A 12 -5.06 -34.12 36.44
N ASN A 13 -4.28 -33.51 35.62
CA ASN A 13 -3.78 -34.02 34.32
C ASN A 13 -3.14 -35.43 34.37
N ARG A 14 -3.10 -36.08 35.53
CA ARG A 14 -2.54 -37.44 35.72
C ARG A 14 -3.54 -38.56 35.40
N GLU A 15 -4.84 -38.36 35.58
CA GLU A 15 -5.83 -39.43 35.34
C GLU A 15 -6.14 -39.57 33.84
N ALA A 16 -6.22 -38.48 33.10
CA ALA A 16 -6.46 -38.53 31.66
C ALA A 16 -5.32 -39.20 30.82
N VAL A 17 -4.11 -39.27 31.37
CA VAL A 17 -2.97 -39.94 30.72
C VAL A 17 -2.98 -41.46 30.98
N SER A 18 -3.62 -41.93 32.06
CA SER A 18 -3.71 -43.36 32.38
C SER A 18 -4.68 -44.11 31.46
N GLU A 19 -5.65 -43.43 30.87
CA GLU A 19 -6.65 -43.99 29.96
C GLU A 19 -6.21 -43.94 28.48
N MET A 20 -5.05 -43.36 28.17
CA MET A 20 -4.56 -43.32 26.78
C MET A 20 -4.08 -44.71 26.34
N PRO A 21 -4.42 -45.14 25.12
CA PRO A 21 -3.82 -46.34 24.51
C PRO A 21 -2.30 -46.31 24.53
N GLU A 22 -1.67 -47.46 24.71
CA GLU A 22 -0.20 -47.61 24.78
C GLU A 22 0.53 -46.93 23.61
N TRP A 23 -0.01 -47.03 22.38
CA TRP A 23 0.58 -46.38 21.18
C TRP A 23 0.55 -44.83 21.21
N MET A 24 -0.31 -44.23 22.07
CA MET A 24 -0.31 -42.77 22.34
C MET A 24 0.65 -42.37 23.45
N LYS A 25 0.94 -43.31 24.39
CA LYS A 25 1.87 -43.04 25.52
C LYS A 25 3.33 -42.96 25.07
N GLU A 26 3.69 -43.74 24.06
CA GLU A 26 5.05 -43.76 23.51
C GLU A 26 5.45 -42.51 22.72
N LYS A 27 4.50 -41.70 22.29
CA LYS A 27 4.79 -40.41 21.66
C LYS A 27 5.11 -39.34 22.69
N ALA A 28 6.19 -39.54 23.45
CA ALA A 28 6.84 -38.39 24.10
C ALA A 28 7.32 -37.44 23.00
N CYS A 29 6.59 -36.34 22.78
CA CYS A 29 6.98 -35.34 21.80
C CYS A 29 8.15 -34.51 22.37
N PRO A 30 9.42 -34.85 22.07
CA PRO A 30 10.60 -34.15 22.65
C PRO A 30 10.59 -32.64 22.30
N HIS A 31 9.83 -32.25 21.29
CA HIS A 31 9.72 -30.88 20.82
C HIS A 31 8.44 -30.15 21.25
N LYS A 32 7.58 -30.75 22.09
CA LYS A 32 6.31 -30.14 22.56
C LYS A 32 6.51 -28.71 23.07
N LYS A 33 7.54 -28.45 23.84
CA LYS A 33 7.87 -27.11 24.36
C LYS A 33 8.13 -26.10 23.24
N LYS A 34 8.78 -26.52 22.13
CA LYS A 34 9.05 -25.65 20.97
C LYS A 34 7.76 -25.18 20.32
N TYR A 35 6.81 -26.10 20.11
CA TYR A 35 5.54 -25.78 19.45
C TYR A 35 4.54 -25.07 20.36
N MET A 36 4.70 -25.17 21.67
CA MET A 36 3.88 -24.48 22.68
C MET A 36 4.59 -23.25 23.27
N ALA A 37 5.63 -22.73 22.65
CA ALA A 37 6.35 -21.54 23.10
C ALA A 37 5.53 -20.24 22.89
N GLY A 38 4.50 -20.27 22.05
CA GLY A 38 3.60 -19.15 21.83
C GLY A 38 2.82 -18.77 23.10
N LYS A 39 2.38 -17.51 23.15
CA LYS A 39 1.56 -17.01 24.25
C LYS A 39 0.26 -17.80 24.35
N ARG A 40 -0.11 -18.24 25.57
CA ARG A 40 -1.38 -18.93 25.81
C ARG A 40 -2.55 -18.01 25.44
N ILE A 41 -3.49 -18.52 24.66
CA ILE A 41 -4.73 -17.81 24.35
C ILE A 41 -5.59 -17.71 25.63
N MET A 42 -5.86 -16.46 26.03
CA MET A 42 -6.69 -16.13 27.20
C MET A 42 -7.82 -15.21 26.71
N PRO A 43 -8.99 -15.79 26.32
CA PRO A 43 -10.11 -15.02 25.80
C PRO A 43 -10.60 -13.98 26.81
N LYS A 44 -10.96 -12.79 26.33
CA LYS A 44 -11.53 -11.70 27.13
C LYS A 44 -12.90 -11.32 26.57
N ASN A 45 -13.82 -10.97 27.43
CA ASN A 45 -15.14 -10.48 27.05
C ASN A 45 -15.03 -9.00 26.63
N ILE A 46 -15.72 -8.63 25.56
CA ILE A 46 -15.90 -7.25 25.13
C ILE A 46 -17.10 -6.67 25.89
N ASN A 47 -16.96 -5.46 26.44
CA ASN A 47 -17.99 -4.76 27.18
C ASN A 47 -18.50 -3.46 26.52
N GLY A 48 -17.95 -3.13 25.32
CA GLY A 48 -18.36 -1.98 24.53
C GLY A 48 -17.70 -0.64 24.94
N LYS A 49 -16.74 -0.65 25.87
CA LYS A 49 -16.01 0.55 26.32
C LYS A 49 -14.54 0.54 25.91
N GLU A 50 -14.10 -0.51 25.26
CA GLU A 50 -12.70 -0.69 24.87
C GLU A 50 -12.30 0.31 23.76
N LYS A 51 -11.07 0.80 23.86
CA LYS A 51 -10.42 1.50 22.75
C LYS A 51 -10.11 0.50 21.64
N LEU A 52 -10.16 0.93 20.39
CA LEU A 52 -9.87 0.06 19.23
C LEU A 52 -8.48 -0.62 19.34
N THR A 53 -7.46 0.09 19.84
CA THR A 53 -6.14 -0.51 20.07
C THR A 53 -6.18 -1.66 21.07
N TYR A 54 -6.95 -1.54 22.15
CA TYR A 54 -7.15 -2.62 23.10
C TYR A 54 -7.90 -3.79 22.46
N LEU A 55 -8.95 -3.51 21.68
CA LEU A 55 -9.69 -4.54 20.96
C LEU A 55 -8.74 -5.37 20.08
N ILE A 56 -7.90 -4.72 19.29
CA ILE A 56 -6.92 -5.40 18.43
C ILE A 56 -5.90 -6.17 19.28
N ASP A 57 -5.31 -5.55 20.29
CA ASP A 57 -4.25 -6.17 21.08
C ASP A 57 -4.72 -7.36 21.90
N GLU A 58 -5.96 -7.33 22.43
CA GLU A 58 -6.42 -8.26 23.46
C GLU A 58 -7.45 -9.30 22.98
N THR A 59 -8.10 -9.04 21.82
CA THR A 59 -9.15 -9.95 21.32
C THR A 59 -8.82 -10.60 19.99
N PHE A 60 -7.87 -10.07 19.20
CA PHE A 60 -7.41 -10.66 17.95
C PHE A 60 -6.33 -11.70 18.23
N LEU A 61 -6.75 -12.93 18.54
CA LEU A 61 -5.88 -13.93 19.16
C LEU A 61 -5.39 -15.03 18.20
N ALA A 62 -6.10 -15.27 17.09
CA ALA A 62 -5.78 -16.31 16.12
C ALA A 62 -6.32 -15.96 14.72
N TYR A 63 -5.99 -16.76 13.71
CA TYR A 63 -6.46 -16.65 12.32
C TYR A 63 -6.19 -15.26 11.71
N ASN A 64 -7.05 -14.78 10.82
CA ASN A 64 -6.85 -13.50 10.13
C ASN A 64 -6.83 -12.29 11.09
N SER A 65 -7.60 -12.34 12.17
CA SER A 65 -7.55 -11.26 13.17
C SER A 65 -6.18 -11.17 13.84
N ALA A 66 -5.54 -12.30 14.16
CA ALA A 66 -4.17 -12.29 14.67
C ALA A 66 -3.17 -11.78 13.63
N ARG A 67 -3.36 -12.13 12.35
CA ARG A 67 -2.53 -11.57 11.26
C ARG A 67 -2.69 -10.06 11.15
N LEU A 68 -3.92 -9.54 11.28
CA LEU A 68 -4.15 -8.09 11.29
C LEU A 68 -3.49 -7.41 12.49
N LYS A 69 -3.57 -8.01 13.68
CA LYS A 69 -2.85 -7.52 14.87
C LYS A 69 -1.35 -7.50 14.64
N GLU A 70 -0.77 -8.58 14.12
CA GLU A 70 0.67 -8.66 13.79
C GLU A 70 1.07 -7.60 12.77
N ALA A 71 0.23 -7.37 11.73
CA ALA A 71 0.45 -6.30 10.76
C ALA A 71 0.45 -4.92 11.44
N CYS A 72 -0.50 -4.65 12.32
CA CYS A 72 -0.57 -3.41 13.09
C CYS A 72 0.69 -3.21 13.96
N GLN A 73 1.11 -4.24 14.67
CA GLN A 73 2.29 -4.20 15.54
C GLN A 73 3.59 -4.09 14.72
N LEU A 74 3.76 -4.88 13.65
CA LEU A 74 4.91 -4.76 12.76
C LEU A 74 5.03 -3.36 12.17
N PHE A 75 3.90 -2.80 11.72
CA PHE A 75 3.87 -1.45 11.16
C PHE A 75 4.32 -0.42 12.20
N THR A 76 3.69 -0.41 13.37
CA THR A 76 3.93 0.62 14.40
C THR A 76 5.26 0.47 15.11
N ASP A 77 5.65 -0.74 15.49
CA ASP A 77 6.77 -0.95 16.40
C ASP A 77 8.10 -1.04 15.65
N ARG A 78 8.06 -1.37 14.34
CA ARG A 78 9.26 -1.61 13.57
C ARG A 78 9.36 -0.82 12.27
N MET A 79 8.29 -0.79 11.47
CA MET A 79 8.35 -0.11 10.17
C MET A 79 8.32 1.42 10.32
N LEU A 80 7.68 1.96 11.36
CA LEU A 80 7.68 3.40 11.61
C LEU A 80 8.98 3.93 12.23
N ALA A 81 10.02 3.12 12.38
CA ALA A 81 11.35 3.60 12.76
C ALA A 81 11.88 4.63 11.73
N PRO A 82 12.62 5.67 12.16
CA PRO A 82 13.05 6.78 11.29
C PRO A 82 13.91 6.35 10.08
N ASP A 83 14.67 5.27 10.23
CA ASP A 83 15.55 4.71 9.20
C ASP A 83 14.81 3.87 8.14
N VAL A 84 13.52 3.57 8.34
CA VAL A 84 12.75 2.76 7.38
C VAL A 84 12.09 3.65 6.33
N THR A 85 12.30 3.35 5.05
CA THR A 85 11.56 3.94 3.93
C THR A 85 10.40 3.03 3.56
N ILE A 86 9.19 3.58 3.61
CA ILE A 86 7.94 2.81 3.46
C ILE A 86 7.27 3.14 2.14
N GLY A 87 7.16 2.10 1.29
CA GLY A 87 6.29 2.11 0.12
C GLY A 87 4.90 1.57 0.46
N MET A 88 3.87 2.15 -0.12
CA MET A 88 2.49 1.68 0.00
C MET A 88 1.87 1.44 -1.37
N THR A 89 1.23 0.30 -1.56
CA THR A 89 0.42 0.07 -2.76
C THR A 89 -1.07 0.16 -2.47
N VAL A 90 -1.83 0.67 -3.44
CA VAL A 90 -3.29 0.76 -3.36
C VAL A 90 -3.87 0.21 -4.65
N SER A 91 -4.47 -0.97 -4.58
CA SER A 91 -5.12 -1.64 -5.71
C SER A 91 -6.63 -1.34 -5.76
N GLY A 92 -7.27 -1.70 -6.86
CA GLY A 92 -8.70 -1.50 -7.05
C GLY A 92 -9.10 -0.02 -7.15
N ALA A 93 -10.25 0.33 -6.58
CA ALA A 93 -10.81 1.68 -6.52
C ALA A 93 -11.34 1.96 -5.09
N LEU A 94 -10.45 2.24 -4.16
CA LEU A 94 -10.78 2.43 -2.74
C LEU A 94 -11.15 3.89 -2.41
N THR A 95 -10.68 4.85 -3.22
CA THR A 95 -10.98 6.28 -3.00
C THR A 95 -12.46 6.62 -3.12
N PRO A 96 -13.26 6.06 -4.05
CA PRO A 96 -14.71 6.32 -4.09
C PRO A 96 -15.43 5.91 -2.79
N ALA A 97 -14.92 4.88 -2.10
CA ALA A 97 -15.44 4.44 -0.79
C ALA A 97 -14.97 5.31 0.40
N GLY A 98 -14.29 6.43 0.14
CA GLY A 98 -13.81 7.36 1.18
C GLY A 98 -12.51 6.95 1.86
N LEU A 99 -11.86 5.85 1.46
CA LEU A 99 -10.62 5.37 2.10
C LEU A 99 -9.41 6.28 1.84
N GLY A 100 -9.47 7.10 0.79
CA GLY A 100 -8.51 8.18 0.59
C GLY A 100 -8.48 9.13 1.79
N CYS A 101 -9.65 9.69 2.12
CA CYS A 101 -9.80 10.63 3.23
C CYS A 101 -9.60 9.99 4.60
N SER A 102 -10.22 8.83 4.83
CA SER A 102 -10.23 8.20 6.15
C SER A 102 -8.90 7.55 6.54
N SER A 103 -8.10 7.12 5.58
CA SER A 103 -6.94 6.28 5.86
C SER A 103 -5.66 6.75 5.17
N ILE A 104 -5.66 6.92 3.84
CA ILE A 104 -4.43 7.21 3.09
C ILE A 104 -3.88 8.60 3.43
N ILE A 105 -4.72 9.62 3.44
CA ILE A 105 -4.32 11.00 3.77
C ILE A 105 -3.76 11.11 5.20
N PRO A 106 -4.40 10.55 6.24
CA PRO A 106 -3.82 10.52 7.58
C PRO A 106 -2.43 9.88 7.65
N LEU A 107 -2.20 8.75 6.95
CA LEU A 107 -0.91 8.09 6.90
C LEU A 107 0.16 8.95 6.20
N ILE A 108 -0.18 9.62 5.09
CA ILE A 108 0.70 10.57 4.40
C ILE A 108 1.08 11.72 5.33
N LYS A 109 0.09 12.35 5.97
CA LYS A 109 0.30 13.51 6.84
C LYS A 109 1.13 13.20 8.08
N ALA A 110 0.97 11.99 8.63
CA ALA A 110 1.78 11.53 9.74
C ALA A 110 3.20 11.12 9.34
N GLY A 111 3.54 11.12 8.05
CA GLY A 111 4.83 10.66 7.54
C GLY A 111 5.01 9.14 7.66
N PHE A 112 3.91 8.39 7.68
CA PHE A 112 3.93 6.93 7.82
C PHE A 112 4.06 6.22 6.47
N VAL A 113 3.98 6.96 5.37
CA VAL A 113 4.18 6.50 4.00
C VAL A 113 5.10 7.49 3.30
N ASP A 114 6.10 6.97 2.60
CA ASP A 114 7.13 7.78 1.95
C ASP A 114 6.95 7.83 0.41
N TRP A 115 6.35 6.80 -0.20
CA TRP A 115 5.99 6.74 -1.62
C TRP A 115 4.84 5.76 -1.87
N ILE A 116 4.10 5.96 -2.96
CA ILE A 116 2.87 5.23 -3.26
C ILE A 116 2.91 4.69 -4.69
N VAL A 117 2.42 3.45 -4.89
CA VAL A 117 2.04 2.92 -6.20
C VAL A 117 0.55 2.59 -6.17
N SER A 118 -0.23 3.24 -7.01
CA SER A 118 -1.69 3.10 -7.03
C SER A 118 -2.19 2.70 -8.40
N THR A 119 -3.39 2.12 -8.45
CA THR A 119 -4.17 2.10 -9.69
C THR A 119 -4.50 3.53 -10.09
N GLY A 120 -4.58 3.80 -11.39
CA GLY A 120 -5.04 5.09 -11.87
C GLY A 120 -6.49 5.38 -11.51
N ALA A 121 -7.32 4.35 -11.32
CA ALA A 121 -8.70 4.49 -10.85
C ALA A 121 -8.79 5.20 -9.49
N ASN A 122 -7.95 4.79 -8.51
CA ASN A 122 -7.89 5.48 -7.23
C ASN A 122 -7.57 6.97 -7.38
N LEU A 123 -6.55 7.29 -8.20
CA LEU A 123 -6.07 8.66 -8.37
C LEU A 123 -7.05 9.51 -9.17
N TYR A 124 -7.78 8.91 -10.10
CA TYR A 124 -8.83 9.59 -10.86
C TYR A 124 -10.04 9.94 -9.98
N HIS A 125 -10.58 8.95 -9.28
CA HIS A 125 -11.75 9.17 -8.42
C HIS A 125 -11.45 10.07 -7.22
N ASP A 126 -10.18 10.16 -6.80
CA ASP A 126 -9.70 11.13 -5.82
C ASP A 126 -9.97 12.58 -6.23
N MET A 127 -9.91 12.87 -7.54
CA MET A 127 -10.15 14.21 -8.08
C MET A 127 -11.60 14.69 -7.85
N HIS A 128 -12.58 13.77 -7.82
CA HIS A 128 -13.98 14.14 -7.56
C HIS A 128 -14.13 14.83 -6.19
N PHE A 129 -13.44 14.33 -5.17
CA PHE A 129 -13.46 14.94 -3.83
C PHE A 129 -12.77 16.30 -3.83
N ALA A 130 -11.64 16.46 -4.53
CA ALA A 130 -10.98 17.77 -4.66
C ALA A 130 -11.86 18.82 -5.37
N LEU A 131 -12.63 18.38 -6.37
CA LEU A 131 -13.55 19.19 -7.16
C LEU A 131 -14.88 19.42 -6.45
N ASN A 132 -15.12 18.78 -5.32
CA ASN A 132 -16.40 18.79 -4.61
C ASN A 132 -17.56 18.24 -5.47
N TYR A 133 -17.28 17.27 -6.33
CA TYR A 133 -18.29 16.58 -7.10
C TYR A 133 -18.97 15.50 -6.27
N PRO A 134 -20.28 15.26 -6.47
CA PRO A 134 -21.02 14.35 -5.62
C PRO A 134 -20.64 12.90 -5.89
N VAL A 135 -20.39 12.19 -4.79
CA VAL A 135 -20.23 10.74 -4.74
C VAL A 135 -21.17 10.24 -3.66
N HIS A 136 -22.12 9.37 -4.02
CA HIS A 136 -23.21 8.98 -3.14
C HIS A 136 -23.12 7.51 -2.75
N SER A 137 -23.48 7.19 -1.52
CA SER A 137 -23.83 5.83 -1.14
C SER A 137 -25.14 5.43 -1.82
N GLY A 138 -25.16 4.29 -2.45
CA GLY A 138 -26.32 3.75 -3.16
C GLY A 138 -26.59 2.30 -2.76
N SER A 139 -27.07 1.50 -3.71
CA SER A 139 -27.36 0.09 -3.52
C SER A 139 -26.73 -0.77 -4.62
N PHE A 140 -26.14 -1.89 -4.26
CA PHE A 140 -25.69 -2.90 -5.23
C PHE A 140 -26.84 -3.58 -5.98
N LYS A 141 -28.10 -3.34 -5.56
CA LYS A 141 -29.31 -3.89 -6.15
C LYS A 141 -29.96 -2.96 -7.18
N PHE A 142 -29.42 -1.78 -7.43
CA PHE A 142 -29.94 -0.88 -8.46
C PHE A 142 -29.86 -1.54 -9.84
N ASP A 143 -30.85 -1.27 -10.68
CA ASP A 143 -30.84 -1.67 -12.09
C ASP A 143 -29.85 -0.80 -12.87
N ASP A 144 -28.89 -1.43 -13.53
CA ASP A 144 -27.82 -0.72 -14.25
C ASP A 144 -28.31 -0.04 -15.53
N THR A 145 -29.41 -0.54 -16.12
CA THR A 145 -30.05 0.11 -17.28
C THR A 145 -30.72 1.39 -16.83
N ASP A 146 -31.48 1.32 -15.73
CA ASP A 146 -32.14 2.48 -15.14
C ASP A 146 -31.11 3.56 -14.70
N LEU A 147 -30.03 3.16 -14.07
CA LEU A 147 -28.93 4.08 -13.72
C LEU A 147 -28.38 4.80 -14.97
N ARG A 148 -28.12 4.06 -16.05
CA ARG A 148 -27.61 4.60 -17.30
C ARG A 148 -28.58 5.57 -17.94
N ASP A 149 -29.87 5.25 -17.97
CA ASP A 149 -30.90 6.08 -18.53
C ASP A 149 -31.13 7.38 -17.73
N ASN A 150 -30.73 7.38 -16.46
CA ASN A 150 -30.77 8.52 -15.55
C ASN A 150 -29.41 9.23 -15.39
N ASP A 151 -28.46 9.05 -16.32
CA ASP A 151 -27.13 9.69 -16.30
C ASP A 151 -26.28 9.37 -15.05
N LEU A 152 -26.35 8.13 -14.56
CA LEU A 152 -25.64 7.65 -13.38
C LEU A 152 -24.77 6.44 -13.71
N VAL A 153 -23.67 6.31 -12.99
CA VAL A 153 -22.82 5.10 -12.95
C VAL A 153 -22.63 4.65 -11.53
N ARG A 154 -22.37 3.37 -11.35
CA ARG A 154 -22.05 2.85 -10.03
C ARG A 154 -20.74 2.04 -10.02
N ILE A 155 -20.09 2.07 -8.85
CA ILE A 155 -19.01 1.16 -8.49
C ILE A 155 -19.53 0.38 -7.29
N TYR A 156 -20.11 -0.80 -7.53
CA TYR A 156 -20.83 -1.64 -6.57
C TYR A 156 -22.02 -0.88 -5.91
N ASP A 157 -21.83 -0.28 -4.73
CA ASP A 157 -22.83 0.51 -3.98
C ASP A 157 -22.49 2.00 -3.86
N VAL A 158 -21.54 2.47 -4.66
CA VAL A 158 -21.20 3.89 -4.80
C VAL A 158 -21.76 4.40 -6.12
N VAL A 159 -22.51 5.48 -6.11
CA VAL A 159 -23.14 6.09 -7.30
C VAL A 159 -22.52 7.45 -7.58
N ILE A 160 -22.21 7.70 -8.85
CA ILE A 160 -21.58 8.93 -9.34
C ILE A 160 -22.39 9.44 -10.55
N PRO A 161 -22.71 10.75 -10.62
CA PRO A 161 -23.29 11.34 -11.83
C PRO A 161 -22.33 11.19 -13.01
N TYR A 162 -22.85 10.77 -14.18
CA TYR A 162 -22.00 10.56 -15.35
C TYR A 162 -21.57 11.89 -15.95
N SER A 163 -22.53 12.76 -16.32
CA SER A 163 -22.21 14.04 -16.95
C SER A 163 -21.59 15.04 -15.98
N ASP A 164 -22.24 15.27 -14.82
CA ASP A 164 -21.84 16.30 -13.85
C ASP A 164 -20.70 15.83 -12.90
N GLY A 165 -20.32 14.58 -12.96
CA GLY A 165 -19.24 13.99 -12.16
C GLY A 165 -18.07 13.52 -13.03
N LEU A 166 -18.25 12.41 -13.75
CA LEU A 166 -17.16 11.81 -14.54
C LEU A 166 -16.76 12.68 -15.71
N MET A 167 -17.69 13.03 -16.61
CA MET A 167 -17.36 13.83 -17.80
C MET A 167 -16.84 15.22 -17.43
N ALA A 168 -17.41 15.86 -16.41
CA ALA A 168 -16.92 17.15 -15.91
C ALA A 168 -15.47 17.04 -15.36
N THR A 169 -15.13 15.95 -14.67
CA THR A 169 -13.75 15.68 -14.23
C THR A 169 -12.82 15.47 -15.42
N ASP A 170 -13.27 14.73 -16.44
CA ASP A 170 -12.50 14.48 -17.66
C ASP A 170 -12.20 15.77 -18.42
N GLU A 171 -13.16 16.67 -18.51
CA GLU A 171 -12.99 17.96 -19.17
C GLU A 171 -11.92 18.80 -18.47
N LEU A 172 -12.04 18.94 -17.15
CA LEU A 172 -11.03 19.66 -16.36
C LEU A 172 -9.66 19.00 -16.45
N LEU A 173 -9.58 17.67 -16.44
CA LEU A 173 -8.32 16.95 -16.61
C LEU A 173 -7.69 17.24 -17.97
N ARG A 174 -8.47 17.23 -19.07
CA ARG A 174 -7.98 17.59 -20.41
C ARG A 174 -7.50 19.04 -20.48
N GLU A 175 -8.20 19.97 -19.80
CA GLU A 175 -7.74 21.35 -19.68
C GLU A 175 -6.42 21.49 -18.93
N LEU A 176 -6.18 20.64 -17.91
CA LEU A 176 -4.87 20.60 -17.23
C LEU A 176 -3.78 20.07 -18.16
N LEU A 177 -4.05 18.93 -18.82
CA LEU A 177 -3.05 18.22 -19.61
C LEU A 177 -2.51 19.01 -20.81
N ILE A 178 -3.23 20.06 -21.29
CA ILE A 178 -2.75 20.94 -22.35
C ILE A 178 -1.90 22.11 -21.85
N LYS A 179 -1.77 22.31 -20.53
CA LYS A 179 -0.94 23.38 -19.95
C LYS A 179 0.54 23.16 -20.22
N PRO A 180 1.36 24.25 -20.27
CA PRO A 180 2.77 24.18 -20.63
C PRO A 180 3.59 23.19 -19.81
N GLU A 181 3.36 23.08 -18.51
CA GLU A 181 4.09 22.20 -17.61
C GLU A 181 3.90 20.70 -17.90
N PHE A 182 2.83 20.35 -18.63
CA PHE A 182 2.57 18.97 -19.06
C PHE A 182 3.12 18.66 -20.45
N GLN A 183 3.62 19.65 -21.21
CA GLN A 183 4.02 19.49 -22.62
C GLN A 183 5.45 18.93 -22.75
N LYS A 184 5.73 17.80 -22.14
CA LYS A 184 7.03 17.12 -22.15
C LYS A 184 6.89 15.62 -21.82
N GLU A 185 8.00 14.91 -21.97
CA GLU A 185 8.12 13.56 -21.43
C GLU A 185 8.30 13.60 -19.91
N MET A 186 7.57 12.72 -19.18
CA MET A 186 7.66 12.61 -17.73
C MET A 186 7.24 11.22 -17.26
N GLY A 187 7.67 10.84 -16.05
CA GLY A 187 7.14 9.68 -15.34
C GLY A 187 5.76 9.97 -14.71
N THR A 188 5.09 8.91 -14.26
CA THR A 188 3.76 9.05 -13.65
C THR A 188 3.80 9.80 -12.32
N ALA A 189 4.90 9.72 -11.57
CA ALA A 189 5.05 10.51 -10.33
C ALA A 189 5.03 12.01 -10.59
N GLU A 190 5.64 12.49 -11.65
CA GLU A 190 5.61 13.91 -12.00
C GLU A 190 4.21 14.32 -12.51
N LEU A 191 3.59 13.48 -13.34
CA LEU A 191 2.22 13.69 -13.79
C LEU A 191 1.26 13.86 -12.61
N HIS A 192 1.29 12.92 -11.67
CA HIS A 192 0.40 12.94 -10.50
C HIS A 192 0.75 14.07 -9.51
N TYR A 193 2.02 14.45 -9.42
CA TYR A 193 2.42 15.60 -8.61
C TYR A 193 1.87 16.91 -9.14
N LEU A 194 1.91 17.11 -10.46
CA LEU A 194 1.32 18.28 -11.11
C LEU A 194 -0.20 18.29 -10.97
N ILE A 195 -0.87 17.15 -11.18
CA ILE A 195 -2.33 17.03 -10.93
C ILE A 195 -2.62 17.31 -9.44
N GLY A 196 -1.82 16.79 -8.51
CA GLY A 196 -1.95 17.01 -7.08
C GLY A 196 -1.82 18.49 -6.67
N LYS A 197 -0.99 19.25 -7.35
CA LYS A 197 -0.93 20.72 -7.22
C LYS A 197 -2.29 21.36 -7.50
N TYR A 198 -2.93 20.98 -8.60
CA TYR A 198 -4.25 21.49 -8.95
C TYR A 198 -5.35 20.98 -8.02
N CYS A 199 -5.30 19.73 -7.59
CA CYS A 199 -6.20 19.23 -6.55
C CYS A 199 -6.09 20.06 -5.26
N ALA A 200 -4.88 20.46 -4.85
CA ALA A 200 -4.69 21.32 -3.69
C ALA A 200 -5.23 22.74 -3.90
N GLU A 201 -5.20 23.26 -5.13
CA GLU A 201 -5.83 24.53 -5.50
C GLU A 201 -7.37 24.44 -5.47
N TRP A 202 -7.94 23.34 -5.98
CA TRP A 202 -9.38 23.09 -5.94
C TRP A 202 -9.90 22.93 -4.52
N GLU A 203 -9.23 22.14 -3.66
CA GLU A 203 -9.56 22.08 -2.23
C GLU A 203 -9.66 23.46 -1.60
N ARG A 204 -8.68 24.32 -1.88
CA ARG A 204 -8.68 25.71 -1.35
C ARG A 204 -9.84 26.54 -1.91
N LYS A 205 -10.11 26.44 -3.23
CA LYS A 205 -11.20 27.15 -3.90
C LYS A 205 -12.55 26.74 -3.34
N HIS A 206 -12.75 25.46 -3.08
CA HIS A 206 -13.99 24.91 -2.52
C HIS A 206 -14.04 24.92 -0.99
N LYS A 207 -13.01 25.48 -0.31
CA LYS A 207 -12.90 25.53 1.16
C LYS A 207 -12.92 24.12 1.79
N LEU A 208 -12.39 23.14 1.07
CA LEU A 208 -12.22 21.76 1.53
C LEU A 208 -10.83 21.59 2.14
N LYS A 209 -10.68 20.57 2.97
CA LYS A 209 -9.41 20.27 3.62
C LYS A 209 -9.22 18.76 3.74
N ASP A 210 -8.07 18.29 3.24
CA ASP A 210 -7.66 16.90 3.40
C ASP A 210 -8.67 15.90 2.80
N VAL A 211 -9.20 16.19 1.61
CA VAL A 211 -10.15 15.32 0.92
C VAL A 211 -9.55 14.61 -0.29
N SER A 212 -8.39 15.07 -0.80
CA SER A 212 -7.69 14.46 -1.93
C SER A 212 -6.33 13.90 -1.53
N VAL A 213 -6.10 12.64 -1.87
CA VAL A 213 -4.83 11.92 -1.72
C VAL A 213 -3.74 12.60 -2.54
N LEU A 214 -4.03 12.98 -3.80
CA LEU A 214 -3.08 13.68 -4.67
C LEU A 214 -2.68 15.02 -4.09
N ALA A 215 -3.62 15.79 -3.54
CA ALA A 215 -3.34 17.06 -2.89
C ALA A 215 -2.48 16.89 -1.62
N ALA A 216 -2.78 15.87 -0.82
CA ALA A 216 -2.00 15.56 0.39
C ALA A 216 -0.59 15.08 0.03
N ALA A 217 -0.44 14.23 -0.98
CA ALA A 217 0.84 13.74 -1.48
C ALA A 217 1.70 14.88 -2.05
N TYR A 218 1.11 15.79 -2.82
CA TYR A 218 1.77 17.00 -3.31
C TYR A 218 2.36 17.84 -2.16
N ARG A 219 1.55 18.15 -1.16
CA ARG A 219 1.99 18.94 0.01
C ARG A 219 3.10 18.24 0.81
N ALA A 220 2.98 16.93 0.96
CA ALA A 220 3.93 16.12 1.73
C ALA A 220 5.21 15.76 0.95
N GLY A 221 5.25 16.01 -0.37
CA GLY A 221 6.35 15.57 -1.24
C GLY A 221 6.44 14.03 -1.33
N VAL A 222 5.30 13.34 -1.28
CA VAL A 222 5.17 11.89 -1.44
C VAL A 222 4.87 11.59 -2.92
N PRO A 223 5.78 10.95 -3.66
CA PRO A 223 5.52 10.61 -5.06
C PRO A 223 4.48 9.50 -5.17
N CYS A 224 3.53 9.67 -6.10
CA CYS A 224 2.49 8.70 -6.44
C CYS A 224 2.72 8.17 -7.86
N TYR A 225 3.00 6.89 -7.97
CA TYR A 225 3.19 6.18 -9.24
C TYR A 225 1.93 5.41 -9.62
N THR A 226 1.81 5.07 -10.89
CA THR A 226 0.91 4.02 -11.36
C THR A 226 1.66 3.01 -12.21
N SER A 227 1.44 1.73 -11.93
CA SER A 227 2.09 0.63 -12.66
C SER A 227 1.52 0.39 -14.06
N SER A 228 0.33 0.92 -14.33
CA SER A 228 -0.40 0.74 -15.60
C SER A 228 -1.00 2.08 -16.03
N PRO A 229 -0.20 3.01 -16.57
CA PRO A 229 -0.67 4.38 -16.84
C PRO A 229 -1.79 4.46 -17.87
N GLY A 230 -1.89 3.51 -18.79
CA GLY A 230 -2.97 3.44 -19.78
C GLY A 230 -4.27 2.84 -19.24
N ASP A 231 -4.23 2.12 -18.11
CA ASP A 231 -5.40 1.44 -17.52
C ASP A 231 -6.10 2.34 -16.49
N SER A 232 -6.56 3.50 -16.95
CA SER A 232 -7.37 4.42 -16.14
C SER A 232 -7.94 5.54 -16.97
N THR A 233 -8.92 6.24 -16.43
CA THR A 233 -9.48 7.44 -17.05
C THR A 233 -8.44 8.57 -17.20
N ILE A 234 -7.46 8.67 -16.31
CA ILE A 234 -6.33 9.58 -16.51
C ILE A 234 -5.59 9.21 -17.79
N GLY A 235 -5.28 7.92 -17.99
CA GLY A 235 -4.63 7.39 -19.18
C GLY A 235 -5.45 7.64 -20.46
N MET A 236 -6.76 7.40 -20.41
CA MET A 236 -7.66 7.67 -21.53
C MET A 236 -7.66 9.16 -21.92
N ASN A 237 -7.66 10.06 -20.94
CA ASN A 237 -7.66 11.50 -21.19
C ASN A 237 -6.35 12.00 -21.80
N PHE A 238 -5.18 11.54 -21.32
CA PHE A 238 -3.92 11.96 -21.97
C PHE A 238 -3.79 11.37 -23.39
N ALA A 239 -4.27 10.14 -23.62
CA ALA A 239 -4.33 9.57 -24.97
C ALA A 239 -5.27 10.37 -25.88
N GLY A 240 -6.44 10.80 -25.37
CA GLY A 240 -7.39 11.62 -26.09
C GLY A 240 -6.83 12.99 -26.52
N VAL A 241 -6.09 13.68 -25.63
CA VAL A 241 -5.48 14.97 -26.02
C VAL A 241 -4.25 14.79 -26.91
N GLU A 242 -3.59 13.63 -26.91
CA GLU A 242 -2.50 13.31 -27.84
C GLU A 242 -2.97 13.35 -29.30
N LEU A 243 -4.20 12.88 -29.61
CA LEU A 243 -4.80 12.97 -30.95
C LEU A 243 -4.95 14.40 -31.47
N ARG A 244 -4.90 15.38 -30.56
CA ARG A 244 -4.94 16.81 -30.87
C ARG A 244 -3.56 17.46 -30.89
N GLY A 245 -2.47 16.66 -30.88
CA GLY A 245 -1.10 17.15 -30.95
C GLY A 245 -0.47 17.53 -29.60
N ASN A 246 -1.06 17.09 -28.49
CA ASN A 246 -0.46 17.26 -27.16
C ASN A 246 0.90 16.58 -27.09
N LYS A 247 1.86 17.21 -26.40
CA LYS A 247 3.26 16.73 -26.32
C LYS A 247 3.55 15.93 -25.07
N LEU A 248 2.58 15.73 -24.18
CA LEU A 248 2.76 14.86 -23.02
C LEU A 248 3.12 13.46 -23.48
N ARG A 249 4.18 12.91 -22.92
CA ARG A 249 4.59 11.50 -23.08
C ARG A 249 4.85 10.91 -21.71
N VAL A 250 4.12 9.88 -21.37
CA VAL A 250 4.33 9.15 -20.13
C VAL A 250 5.33 8.02 -20.37
N ASN A 251 6.49 8.10 -19.71
CA ASN A 251 7.57 7.13 -19.86
C ASN A 251 7.68 6.25 -18.59
N PRO A 252 7.21 4.99 -18.62
CA PRO A 252 7.29 4.10 -17.46
C PRO A 252 8.72 3.76 -17.03
N SER A 253 9.73 3.88 -17.90
CA SER A 253 11.13 3.63 -17.54
C SER A 253 11.64 4.62 -16.49
N ILE A 254 11.13 5.85 -16.50
CA ILE A 254 11.41 6.85 -15.47
C ILE A 254 10.93 6.34 -14.11
N ASP A 255 9.70 5.84 -14.05
CA ASP A 255 9.09 5.35 -12.81
C ASP A 255 9.83 4.14 -12.23
N VAL A 256 10.23 3.19 -13.10
CA VAL A 256 11.01 2.00 -12.71
C VAL A 256 12.33 2.43 -12.08
N ASN A 257 13.07 3.34 -12.70
CA ASN A 257 14.38 3.77 -12.20
C ASN A 257 14.26 4.63 -10.94
N GLU A 258 13.27 5.51 -10.85
CA GLU A 258 13.04 6.34 -9.64
C GLU A 258 12.68 5.47 -8.43
N THR A 259 11.76 4.53 -8.58
CA THR A 259 11.33 3.65 -7.47
C THR A 259 12.45 2.71 -7.04
N THR A 260 13.24 2.21 -7.98
CA THR A 260 14.47 1.44 -7.71
C THR A 260 15.48 2.28 -6.92
N ALA A 261 15.65 3.55 -7.30
CA ALA A 261 16.54 4.47 -6.60
C ALA A 261 16.08 4.76 -5.15
N PHE A 262 14.78 4.74 -4.87
CA PHE A 262 14.27 4.90 -3.49
C PHE A 262 14.66 3.70 -2.61
N VAL A 263 14.45 2.49 -3.11
CA VAL A 263 14.75 1.26 -2.36
C VAL A 263 16.26 1.13 -2.13
N LEU A 264 17.05 1.26 -3.20
CA LEU A 264 18.51 1.19 -3.07
C LEU A 264 19.06 2.33 -2.20
N GLY A 265 18.58 3.55 -2.39
CA GLY A 265 19.00 4.72 -1.60
C GLY A 265 18.70 4.58 -0.11
N ALA A 266 17.56 4.00 0.26
CA ALA A 266 17.24 3.70 1.65
C ALA A 266 18.30 2.80 2.28
N LYS A 267 18.68 1.72 1.60
CA LYS A 267 19.68 0.75 2.07
C LYS A 267 21.10 1.31 2.06
N ARG A 268 21.47 2.07 1.04
CA ARG A 268 22.80 2.71 0.95
C ARG A 268 23.01 3.82 1.99
N SER A 269 21.94 4.38 2.52
CA SER A 269 22.01 5.32 3.65
C SER A 269 22.11 4.63 5.02
N GLY A 270 22.24 3.31 5.08
CA GLY A 270 22.24 2.53 6.31
C GLY A 270 20.85 2.28 6.90
N GLY A 271 19.80 2.61 6.15
CA GLY A 271 18.42 2.37 6.51
C GLY A 271 17.87 1.05 5.96
N ARG A 272 16.56 0.92 6.01
CA ARG A 272 15.80 -0.27 5.61
C ARG A 272 14.64 0.11 4.69
N SER A 273 14.14 -0.87 3.94
CA SER A 273 12.97 -0.71 3.09
C SER A 273 11.81 -1.60 3.57
N GLY A 274 10.59 -1.10 3.46
CA GLY A 274 9.41 -1.86 3.82
C GLY A 274 8.23 -1.53 2.92
N VAL A 275 7.35 -2.51 2.72
CA VAL A 275 6.18 -2.39 1.86
C VAL A 275 4.88 -2.71 2.61
N VAL A 276 3.86 -1.89 2.37
CA VAL A 276 2.49 -2.12 2.82
C VAL A 276 1.60 -2.22 1.59
N LEU A 277 1.02 -3.40 1.38
CA LEU A 277 0.32 -3.77 0.16
C LEU A 277 -1.17 -3.94 0.43
N TRP A 278 -1.97 -3.00 -0.07
CA TRP A 278 -3.43 -3.05 0.02
C TRP A 278 -4.00 -3.68 -1.27
N GLY A 279 -4.48 -4.91 -1.15
CA GLY A 279 -4.84 -5.77 -2.27
C GLY A 279 -3.61 -6.46 -2.88
N GLY A 280 -3.40 -6.30 -4.17
CA GLY A 280 -2.30 -6.95 -4.87
C GLY A 280 -2.13 -6.42 -6.30
N GLY A 281 -2.22 -7.32 -7.28
CA GLY A 281 -2.18 -7.00 -8.71
C GLY A 281 -0.92 -6.29 -9.17
N SER A 282 -1.10 -5.44 -10.17
CA SER A 282 -0.02 -4.69 -10.81
C SER A 282 0.71 -3.73 -9.85
N PRO A 283 0.04 -2.95 -8.98
CA PRO A 283 0.74 -2.08 -8.03
C PRO A 283 1.68 -2.85 -7.09
N LYS A 284 1.24 -3.99 -6.53
CA LYS A 284 2.08 -4.86 -5.70
C LYS A 284 3.31 -5.33 -6.46
N ASN A 285 3.10 -5.89 -7.66
CA ASN A 285 4.21 -6.45 -8.42
C ASN A 285 5.19 -5.35 -8.83
N PHE A 286 4.72 -4.20 -9.30
CA PHE A 286 5.58 -3.06 -9.64
C PHE A 286 6.47 -2.64 -8.47
N MET A 287 5.89 -2.49 -7.28
CA MET A 287 6.65 -2.11 -6.07
C MET A 287 7.71 -3.15 -5.70
N LEU A 288 7.37 -4.44 -5.77
CA LEU A 288 8.30 -5.52 -5.44
C LEU A 288 9.36 -5.75 -6.53
N GLN A 289 9.10 -5.37 -7.79
CA GLN A 289 10.06 -5.49 -8.90
C GLN A 289 11.26 -4.55 -8.77
N THR A 290 11.23 -3.59 -7.86
CA THR A 290 12.40 -2.76 -7.53
C THR A 290 13.60 -3.60 -7.11
N GLU A 291 13.39 -4.70 -6.41
CA GLU A 291 14.47 -5.60 -5.97
C GLU A 291 15.05 -6.45 -7.12
N PRO A 292 14.27 -7.17 -7.95
CA PRO A 292 14.79 -7.77 -9.18
C PRO A 292 15.45 -6.75 -10.12
N GLN A 293 14.93 -5.52 -10.24
CA GLN A 293 15.59 -4.47 -11.02
C GLN A 293 17.01 -4.21 -10.50
N ILE A 294 17.19 -4.08 -9.19
CA ILE A 294 18.51 -3.89 -8.57
C ILE A 294 19.42 -5.11 -8.83
N GLN A 295 18.92 -6.32 -8.53
CA GLN A 295 19.73 -7.53 -8.47
C GLN A 295 20.01 -8.14 -9.85
N GLU A 296 18.99 -8.27 -10.70
CA GLU A 296 19.07 -8.97 -11.98
C GLU A 296 19.45 -8.04 -13.13
N VAL A 297 18.73 -6.91 -13.25
CA VAL A 297 18.89 -6.00 -14.39
C VAL A 297 20.12 -5.10 -14.20
N LEU A 298 20.22 -4.45 -13.04
CA LEU A 298 21.34 -3.57 -12.73
C LEU A 298 22.54 -4.32 -12.16
N ARG A 299 22.39 -5.59 -11.79
CA ARG A 299 23.44 -6.47 -11.21
C ARG A 299 24.11 -5.88 -9.96
N ILE A 300 23.39 -5.08 -9.21
CA ILE A 300 23.86 -4.50 -7.95
C ILE A 300 23.49 -5.46 -6.80
N LYS A 301 24.44 -5.72 -5.92
CA LYS A 301 24.21 -6.64 -4.80
C LYS A 301 23.19 -6.08 -3.81
N GLU A 302 22.07 -6.80 -3.64
CA GLU A 302 21.00 -6.54 -2.69
C GLU A 302 20.33 -7.87 -2.30
N VAL A 303 19.48 -7.85 -1.26
CA VAL A 303 18.90 -9.08 -0.66
C VAL A 303 17.37 -9.08 -0.57
N GLY A 304 16.70 -7.97 -0.92
CA GLY A 304 15.24 -7.86 -0.89
C GLY A 304 14.71 -6.93 0.20
N GLN A 305 13.39 -6.78 0.28
CA GLN A 305 12.69 -5.93 1.25
C GLN A 305 12.89 -6.44 2.68
N ASP A 306 13.07 -5.50 3.62
CA ASP A 306 13.24 -5.82 5.05
C ASP A 306 11.92 -6.08 5.76
N PHE A 307 10.82 -5.44 5.31
CA PHE A 307 9.49 -5.56 5.90
C PHE A 307 8.43 -5.72 4.82
N PHE A 308 7.47 -6.59 5.11
CA PHE A 308 6.39 -6.89 4.17
C PHE A 308 5.06 -7.04 4.92
N ILE A 309 4.08 -6.19 4.60
CA ILE A 309 2.70 -6.33 5.05
C ILE A 309 1.80 -6.37 3.83
N GLN A 310 0.92 -7.37 3.76
CA GLN A 310 -0.11 -7.43 2.73
C GLN A 310 -1.46 -7.75 3.34
N VAL A 311 -2.48 -7.03 2.91
CA VAL A 311 -3.89 -7.35 3.13
C VAL A 311 -4.51 -7.68 1.78
N THR A 312 -5.04 -8.88 1.63
CA THR A 312 -5.64 -9.36 0.38
C THR A 312 -6.61 -10.50 0.66
N ASP A 313 -7.62 -10.65 -0.18
CA ASP A 313 -8.53 -11.80 -0.21
C ASP A 313 -8.12 -12.85 -1.26
N ALA A 314 -7.09 -12.57 -2.06
CA ALA A 314 -6.63 -13.44 -3.12
C ALA A 314 -5.90 -14.68 -2.58
N ARG A 315 -6.32 -15.85 -3.07
CA ARG A 315 -5.70 -17.13 -2.75
C ARG A 315 -4.39 -17.32 -3.50
N PRO A 316 -3.36 -17.95 -2.88
CA PRO A 316 -2.07 -18.15 -3.54
C PRO A 316 -2.11 -19.19 -4.67
N ASP A 317 -3.07 -20.13 -4.61
CA ASP A 317 -3.18 -21.26 -5.56
C ASP A 317 -3.84 -20.89 -6.90
N THR A 318 -4.19 -19.63 -7.13
CA THR A 318 -4.79 -19.18 -8.39
C THR A 318 -3.79 -18.69 -9.42
N GLY A 319 -2.51 -18.58 -9.06
CA GLY A 319 -1.44 -18.06 -9.94
C GLY A 319 -1.46 -16.55 -10.18
N GLY A 320 -2.41 -15.82 -9.58
CA GLY A 320 -2.49 -14.36 -9.70
C GLY A 320 -1.44 -13.64 -8.85
N LEU A 321 -0.98 -12.48 -9.31
CA LEU A 321 0.01 -11.64 -8.61
C LEU A 321 -0.42 -11.28 -7.19
N SER A 322 -1.72 -11.08 -6.96
CA SER A 322 -2.26 -10.72 -5.65
C SER A 322 -2.04 -11.79 -4.60
N GLY A 323 -2.09 -13.07 -4.98
CA GLY A 323 -1.96 -14.22 -4.08
C GLY A 323 -0.51 -14.66 -3.82
N ALA A 324 0.47 -14.22 -4.59
CA ALA A 324 1.87 -14.61 -4.40
C ALA A 324 2.35 -14.27 -2.99
N THR A 325 2.90 -15.28 -2.29
CA THR A 325 3.25 -15.17 -0.87
C THR A 325 4.64 -14.53 -0.66
N PRO A 326 4.96 -14.01 0.54
CA PRO A 326 6.31 -13.56 0.86
C PRO A 326 7.36 -14.67 0.71
N SER A 327 7.01 -15.92 1.03
CA SER A 327 7.93 -17.07 0.86
C SER A 327 8.25 -17.31 -0.62
N GLU A 328 7.26 -17.22 -1.50
CA GLU A 328 7.48 -17.27 -2.94
C GLU A 328 8.34 -16.08 -3.42
N ALA A 329 8.07 -14.89 -2.90
CA ALA A 329 8.80 -13.67 -3.22
C ALA A 329 10.30 -13.75 -2.88
N VAL A 330 10.71 -14.58 -1.90
CA VAL A 330 12.12 -14.86 -1.58
C VAL A 330 12.85 -15.47 -2.77
N SER A 331 12.24 -16.44 -3.47
CA SER A 331 12.88 -17.08 -4.63
C SER A 331 13.13 -16.11 -5.81
N TRP A 332 12.42 -14.99 -5.83
CA TRP A 332 12.58 -13.89 -6.79
C TRP A 332 13.46 -12.74 -6.29
N GLY A 333 14.14 -12.91 -5.15
CA GLY A 333 14.94 -11.84 -4.54
C GLY A 333 14.13 -10.63 -4.03
N LYS A 334 12.80 -10.69 -4.02
CA LYS A 334 11.92 -9.58 -3.64
C LYS A 334 11.86 -9.31 -2.14
N VAL A 335 12.06 -10.36 -1.33
CA VAL A 335 12.05 -10.31 0.15
C VAL A 335 13.32 -10.97 0.68
N ASP A 336 13.98 -10.33 1.62
CA ASP A 336 15.14 -10.89 2.31
C ASP A 336 14.73 -12.18 3.06
N PRO A 337 15.34 -13.34 2.76
CA PRO A 337 15.01 -14.61 3.42
C PRO A 337 15.16 -14.57 4.93
N THR A 338 16.10 -13.76 5.44
CA THR A 338 16.32 -13.59 6.88
C THR A 338 15.24 -12.76 7.56
N LYS A 339 14.42 -12.04 6.76
CA LYS A 339 13.34 -11.15 7.20
C LYS A 339 11.94 -11.74 7.03
N LEU A 340 11.82 -13.00 6.64
CA LEU A 340 10.50 -13.68 6.60
C LEU A 340 9.70 -13.57 7.92
N PRO A 341 10.31 -13.57 9.12
CA PRO A 341 9.58 -13.29 10.35
C PRO A 341 8.94 -11.88 10.42
N ASP A 342 9.39 -10.96 9.58
CA ASP A 342 8.89 -9.59 9.44
C ASP A 342 7.99 -9.44 8.19
N ALA A 343 7.42 -10.54 7.73
CA ALA A 343 6.49 -10.61 6.62
C ALA A 343 5.12 -11.12 7.11
N VAL A 344 4.09 -10.30 6.95
CA VAL A 344 2.72 -10.62 7.39
C VAL A 344 1.75 -10.53 6.21
N VAL A 345 0.97 -11.58 5.99
CA VAL A 345 -0.17 -11.58 5.08
C VAL A 345 -1.44 -11.78 5.89
N CYS A 346 -2.38 -10.85 5.75
CA CYS A 346 -3.71 -10.92 6.33
C CYS A 346 -4.73 -11.14 5.21
N TYR A 347 -5.39 -12.30 5.22
CA TYR A 347 -6.42 -12.64 4.23
C TYR A 347 -7.77 -12.06 4.66
N THR A 348 -8.00 -10.81 4.30
CA THR A 348 -9.23 -10.08 4.62
C THR A 348 -9.44 -8.92 3.65
N ASP A 349 -10.62 -8.32 3.72
CA ASP A 349 -11.00 -7.16 2.91
C ASP A 349 -10.22 -5.90 3.33
N THR A 350 -9.65 -5.22 2.35
CA THR A 350 -8.88 -3.98 2.54
C THR A 350 -9.75 -2.85 3.10
N THR A 351 -11.01 -2.77 2.70
CA THR A 351 -11.92 -1.69 3.13
C THR A 351 -12.21 -1.74 4.63
N ILE A 352 -12.07 -2.93 5.23
CA ILE A 352 -12.21 -3.16 6.67
C ILE A 352 -10.86 -2.99 7.37
N ALA A 353 -9.80 -3.60 6.85
CA ALA A 353 -8.52 -3.66 7.54
C ALA A 353 -7.75 -2.33 7.50
N MET A 354 -7.84 -1.56 6.39
CA MET A 354 -7.09 -0.31 6.24
C MET A 354 -7.44 0.73 7.31
N PRO A 355 -8.73 1.04 7.60
CA PRO A 355 -9.09 1.96 8.68
C PRO A 355 -8.62 1.48 10.06
N LEU A 356 -8.68 0.17 10.32
CA LEU A 356 -8.24 -0.42 11.59
C LEU A 356 -6.74 -0.23 11.81
N LEU A 357 -5.91 -0.58 10.80
CA LEU A 357 -4.46 -0.38 10.85
C LEU A 357 -4.10 1.11 10.96
N THR A 358 -4.76 1.96 10.16
CA THR A 358 -4.53 3.41 10.21
C THR A 358 -4.81 3.99 11.58
N HIS A 359 -5.97 3.67 12.16
CA HIS A 359 -6.31 4.11 13.52
C HIS A 359 -5.29 3.60 14.54
N TYR A 360 -4.94 2.31 14.47
CA TYR A 360 -3.97 1.71 15.38
C TYR A 360 -2.62 2.43 15.32
N ALA A 361 -2.11 2.66 14.12
CA ALA A 361 -0.83 3.34 13.90
C ALA A 361 -0.85 4.78 14.45
N LEU A 362 -1.87 5.56 14.13
CA LEU A 362 -2.00 6.95 14.62
C LEU A 362 -2.18 7.03 16.14
N ALA A 363 -2.82 6.03 16.75
CA ALA A 363 -3.00 6.00 18.20
C ALA A 363 -1.74 5.55 18.97
N LYS A 364 -0.88 4.76 18.34
CA LYS A 364 0.29 4.14 19.00
C LYS A 364 1.61 4.82 18.66
N HIS A 365 1.71 5.53 17.55
CA HIS A 365 2.97 6.14 17.10
C HIS A 365 2.83 7.64 16.85
N LYS A 366 3.84 8.41 17.22
CA LYS A 366 3.89 9.85 16.91
C LYS A 366 4.20 10.06 15.43
N PRO A 367 3.73 11.16 14.82
CA PRO A 367 4.11 11.50 13.45
C PRO A 367 5.63 11.51 13.25
N ARG A 368 6.07 11.02 12.08
CA ARG A 368 7.46 11.04 11.64
C ARG A 368 7.76 12.30 10.84
N LYS A 369 9.02 12.66 10.74
CA LYS A 369 9.48 13.68 9.78
C LYS A 369 9.21 13.17 8.35
N LEU A 370 8.59 13.99 7.52
CA LEU A 370 8.36 13.69 6.10
C LEU A 370 9.70 13.55 5.37
N LYS A 371 9.90 12.44 4.66
CA LYS A 371 11.10 12.21 3.84
C LYS A 371 11.09 13.02 2.54
N ARG A 372 9.90 13.42 2.05
CA ARG A 372 9.74 14.21 0.82
C ARG A 372 10.51 13.62 -0.36
N LEU A 373 10.29 12.33 -0.64
CA LEU A 373 11.04 11.62 -1.68
C LEU A 373 10.83 12.21 -3.07
N TYR A 374 9.70 12.88 -3.31
CA TYR A 374 9.47 13.56 -4.58
C TYR A 374 10.58 14.59 -4.86
N ASP A 375 10.97 15.39 -3.86
CA ASP A 375 12.00 16.41 -3.99
C ASP A 375 13.41 15.82 -4.12
N GLN A 376 13.59 14.54 -3.75
CA GLN A 376 14.88 13.84 -3.77
C GLN A 376 15.09 12.96 -5.02
N ARG A 377 14.06 12.80 -5.89
CA ARG A 377 14.09 11.88 -7.03
C ARG A 377 15.36 12.01 -7.86
N GLY A 378 15.67 13.22 -8.32
CA GLY A 378 16.85 13.47 -9.17
C GLY A 378 18.17 13.11 -8.49
N LYS A 379 18.33 13.41 -7.20
CA LYS A 379 19.53 13.06 -6.42
C LYS A 379 19.67 11.54 -6.28
N LEU A 380 18.58 10.84 -5.95
CA LEU A 380 18.61 9.39 -5.75
C LEU A 380 18.82 8.66 -7.07
N LEU A 381 18.22 9.15 -8.16
CA LEU A 381 18.43 8.60 -9.49
C LEU A 381 19.88 8.77 -9.97
N LYS A 382 20.50 9.93 -9.73
CA LYS A 382 21.93 10.14 -10.00
C LYS A 382 22.81 9.16 -9.22
N ALA A 383 22.47 8.91 -7.94
CA ALA A 383 23.22 7.97 -7.11
C ALA A 383 23.09 6.52 -7.63
N LEU A 384 21.89 6.10 -8.03
CA LEU A 384 21.64 4.81 -8.68
C LEU A 384 22.45 4.67 -9.96
N THR A 385 22.39 5.66 -10.84
CA THR A 385 23.11 5.70 -12.10
C THR A 385 24.62 5.58 -11.88
N LYS A 386 25.16 6.35 -10.94
CA LYS A 386 26.59 6.29 -10.58
C LYS A 386 27.00 4.90 -10.09
N GLU A 387 26.22 4.30 -9.19
CA GLU A 387 26.49 2.96 -8.68
C GLU A 387 26.44 1.91 -9.80
N TYR A 388 25.44 1.98 -10.69
CA TYR A 388 25.31 1.09 -11.84
C TYR A 388 26.54 1.09 -12.73
N PHE A 389 26.99 2.27 -13.17
CA PHE A 389 28.16 2.39 -14.06
C PHE A 389 29.46 1.99 -13.35
N THR A 390 29.63 2.41 -12.10
CA THR A 390 30.84 2.09 -11.33
C THR A 390 30.96 0.59 -11.05
N HIS A 391 29.84 -0.05 -10.69
CA HIS A 391 29.81 -1.48 -10.35
C HIS A 391 30.02 -2.35 -11.60
N ASN A 392 29.31 -2.06 -12.68
CA ASN A 392 29.34 -2.90 -13.89
C ASN A 392 30.46 -2.55 -14.87
N LYS A 393 31.13 -1.41 -14.71
CA LYS A 393 32.20 -0.94 -15.62
C LYS A 393 31.75 -0.90 -17.09
N VAL A 394 30.50 -0.52 -17.33
CA VAL A 394 29.92 -0.40 -18.68
C VAL A 394 30.02 1.03 -19.19
N LYS A 395 30.01 1.18 -20.51
CA LYS A 395 29.98 2.49 -21.20
C LYS A 395 28.56 2.89 -21.58
N MET A 396 28.37 4.14 -21.98
CA MET A 396 27.15 4.55 -22.64
C MET A 396 26.95 3.77 -23.96
N ILE A 397 25.71 3.71 -24.46
CA ILE A 397 25.35 2.96 -25.67
C ILE A 397 26.14 3.49 -26.90
N ASP A 398 26.42 4.78 -26.94
CA ASP A 398 27.24 5.42 -27.99
C ASP A 398 28.75 5.20 -27.83
N GLY A 399 29.18 4.43 -26.83
CA GLY A 399 30.57 4.12 -26.50
C GLY A 399 31.29 5.18 -25.66
N SER A 400 30.65 6.30 -25.36
CA SER A 400 31.25 7.35 -24.50
C SER A 400 31.34 6.91 -23.05
N GLU A 401 32.16 7.60 -22.26
CA GLU A 401 32.19 7.42 -20.80
C GLU A 401 30.98 8.12 -20.17
N PRO A 402 30.37 7.53 -19.12
CA PRO A 402 29.24 8.14 -18.44
C PRO A 402 29.68 9.40 -17.67
N VAL A 403 28.87 10.46 -17.74
CA VAL A 403 29.02 11.65 -16.89
C VAL A 403 28.39 11.36 -15.54
N LEU A 404 29.20 11.26 -14.50
CA LEU A 404 28.80 10.78 -13.16
C LEU A 404 28.84 11.89 -12.07
N ASP A 405 28.82 13.15 -12.49
CA ASP A 405 28.86 14.32 -11.57
C ASP A 405 27.53 14.62 -10.89
#